data_faf6e4247a311aabfe1a2845b3ffea1a
#
_entry.id   faf6e4247a311aabfe1a2845b3ffea1a
#
_cell.length_a   1.000
_cell.length_b   1.000
_cell.length_c   1.000
_cell.angle_alpha   90.00
_cell.angle_beta   90.00
_cell.angle_gamma   90.00
#
_symmetry.space_group_name_H-M   'P 1'
#
loop_
_entity.id
_entity.type
_entity.pdbx_description
1 polymer ?
#
loop_
_entity_poly.entity_id
_entity_poly.type
_entity_poly.pdbx_seq_one_letter_code
_entity_poly.pdbx_strand_id
1 'polypeptide(L)'
;MEEKTTMEITNDRLEEAIKDYAADRTKEKLTAVLNLLRPTKLLVPAMLKAPDQPTPCFLKSGAGEQYFVVYTSKEQMANAPKSQALLSMPFPACNSVAVKPELNLSGMVINPFTDNLVLKIELIQKLHEADEKMAKQPKQIKMTPQQFQAFVKNQTEFSVIPKRLYTEKAEFVQKLCDEKEAFVNELFAAAFKEPKLYP
;
A
#
# COMPACT_ATOMS: atom_id res chain seq x y z
N MET A 1 -3.57 30.45 -15.93
CA MET A 1 -3.39 30.14 -14.49
C MET A 1 -4.18 28.88 -14.23
N GLU A 2 -3.51 27.75 -14.21
CA GLU A 2 -4.15 26.48 -13.84
C GLU A 2 -4.24 26.43 -12.32
N GLU A 3 -5.45 26.45 -11.79
CA GLU A 3 -5.71 26.13 -10.40
C GLU A 3 -5.32 24.67 -10.17
N LYS A 4 -4.16 24.46 -9.54
CA LYS A 4 -3.83 23.19 -8.93
C LYS A 4 -4.85 22.93 -7.82
N THR A 5 -5.89 22.16 -8.13
CA THR A 5 -6.80 21.60 -7.13
C THR A 5 -5.97 20.77 -6.17
N THR A 6 -5.60 21.38 -5.06
CA THR A 6 -4.94 20.65 -3.95
C THR A 6 -6.00 19.73 -3.36
N MET A 7 -5.97 18.45 -3.70
CA MET A 7 -6.79 17.45 -3.01
C MET A 7 -6.49 17.54 -1.52
N GLU A 8 -7.46 18.03 -0.74
CA GLU A 8 -7.39 17.97 0.71
C GLU A 8 -7.45 16.49 1.13
N ILE A 9 -6.39 16.05 1.79
CA ILE A 9 -6.36 14.72 2.40
C ILE A 9 -7.01 14.90 3.77
N THR A 10 -8.23 14.39 3.92
CA THR A 10 -8.94 14.27 5.20
C THR A 10 -9.01 12.80 5.58
N ASN A 11 -8.75 12.50 6.83
CA ASN A 11 -8.72 11.13 7.37
C ASN A 11 -9.54 11.06 8.68
N ASP A 12 -10.72 11.67 8.69
CA ASP A 12 -11.53 11.87 9.89
C ASP A 12 -11.79 10.58 10.68
N ARG A 13 -12.15 9.48 9.99
CA ARG A 13 -12.34 8.17 10.62
C ARG A 13 -11.08 7.62 11.28
N LEU A 14 -9.93 7.86 10.67
CA LEU A 14 -8.65 7.45 11.23
C LEU A 14 -8.31 8.29 12.46
N GLU A 15 -8.54 9.58 12.41
CA GLU A 15 -8.30 10.49 13.53
C GLU A 15 -9.19 10.15 14.73
N GLU A 16 -10.47 9.85 14.49
CA GLU A 16 -11.39 9.37 15.51
C GLU A 16 -10.89 8.06 16.15
N ALA A 17 -10.50 7.10 15.33
CA ALA A 17 -9.95 5.83 15.82
C ALA A 17 -8.64 6.01 16.62
N ILE A 18 -7.79 6.97 16.26
CA ILE A 18 -6.58 7.31 17.01
C ILE A 18 -6.96 7.89 18.39
N LYS A 19 -7.94 8.78 18.46
CA LYS A 19 -8.46 9.35 19.72
C LYS A 19 -9.03 8.25 20.62
N ASP A 20 -9.82 7.37 20.06
CA ASP A 20 -10.39 6.23 20.79
C ASP A 20 -9.32 5.30 21.34
N TYR A 21 -8.27 5.05 20.56
CA TYR A 21 -7.13 4.27 21.01
C TYR A 21 -6.31 5.00 22.10
N ALA A 22 -6.16 6.32 22.00
CA ALA A 22 -5.47 7.10 23.00
C ALA A 22 -6.18 7.08 24.35
N ALA A 23 -7.52 7.08 24.35
CA ALA A 23 -8.35 7.00 25.54
C ALA A 23 -8.31 5.62 26.20
N ASP A 24 -8.21 4.55 25.41
CA ASP A 24 -8.21 3.16 25.89
C ASP A 24 -7.36 2.28 24.99
N ARG A 25 -6.14 2.01 25.41
CA ARG A 25 -5.07 1.35 24.65
C ARG A 25 -5.22 -0.16 24.58
N THR A 26 -6.35 -0.63 24.01
CA THR A 26 -6.59 -2.06 23.79
C THR A 26 -6.00 -2.52 22.46
N LYS A 27 -5.74 -3.84 22.37
CA LYS A 27 -5.24 -4.47 21.15
C LYS A 27 -6.25 -4.37 20.00
N GLU A 28 -7.50 -4.47 20.32
CA GLU A 28 -8.63 -4.38 19.37
C GLU A 28 -8.67 -3.00 18.71
N LYS A 29 -8.57 -1.94 19.51
CA LYS A 29 -8.55 -0.55 19.01
C LYS A 29 -7.30 -0.28 18.20
N LEU A 30 -6.13 -0.77 18.61
CA LEU A 30 -4.92 -0.67 17.79
C LEU A 30 -5.10 -1.36 16.45
N THR A 31 -5.72 -2.54 16.43
CA THR A 31 -5.99 -3.27 15.19
C THR A 31 -6.94 -2.48 14.28
N ALA A 32 -7.96 -1.85 14.83
CA ALA A 32 -8.87 -0.98 14.07
C ALA A 32 -8.12 0.21 13.44
N VAL A 33 -7.25 0.89 14.20
CA VAL A 33 -6.40 1.97 13.69
C VAL A 33 -5.49 1.47 12.55
N LEU A 34 -4.81 0.33 12.72
CA LEU A 34 -3.92 -0.23 11.70
C LEU A 34 -4.67 -0.60 10.41
N ASN A 35 -5.89 -1.10 10.51
CA ASN A 35 -6.72 -1.41 9.36
C ASN A 35 -7.12 -0.15 8.57
N LEU A 36 -7.37 0.96 9.26
CA LEU A 36 -7.66 2.26 8.64
C LEU A 36 -6.39 2.90 8.06
N LEU A 37 -5.23 2.73 8.70
CA LEU A 37 -3.95 3.25 8.23
C LEU A 37 -3.52 2.62 6.90
N ARG A 38 -3.72 1.32 6.70
CA ARG A 38 -3.22 0.59 5.52
C ARG A 38 -3.58 1.21 4.17
N PRO A 39 -4.84 1.58 3.89
CA PRO A 39 -5.23 2.21 2.62
C PRO A 39 -4.96 3.72 2.59
N THR A 40 -4.52 4.32 3.69
CA THR A 40 -4.46 5.77 3.86
C THR A 40 -3.19 6.37 3.26
N LYS A 41 -3.32 7.57 2.69
CA LYS A 41 -2.21 8.45 2.36
C LYS A 41 -1.96 9.41 3.52
N LEU A 42 -0.71 9.55 3.92
CA LEU A 42 -0.27 10.41 5.00
C LEU A 42 0.55 11.58 4.45
N LEU A 43 0.56 12.66 5.18
CA LEU A 43 1.36 13.84 4.90
C LEU A 43 2.70 13.71 5.62
N VAL A 44 3.79 13.79 4.84
CA VAL A 44 5.16 13.68 5.33
C VAL A 44 5.86 15.02 5.15
N PRO A 45 6.18 15.74 6.23
CA PRO A 45 6.96 16.96 6.13
C PRO A 45 8.39 16.64 5.68
N ALA A 46 8.94 17.46 4.79
CA ALA A 46 10.28 17.27 4.26
C ALA A 46 11.06 18.59 4.18
N MET A 47 12.36 18.47 4.27
CA MET A 47 13.32 19.54 3.98
C MET A 47 13.96 19.30 2.62
N LEU A 48 14.22 20.35 1.86
CA LEU A 48 14.89 20.25 0.56
C LEU A 48 16.41 20.38 0.76
N LYS A 49 17.14 19.28 0.62
CA LYS A 49 18.61 19.31 0.59
C LYS A 49 19.15 19.80 -0.75
N ALA A 50 18.40 19.57 -1.84
CA ALA A 50 18.58 20.09 -3.17
C ALA A 50 17.21 20.34 -3.79
N PRO A 51 17.06 21.12 -4.88
CA PRO A 51 15.76 21.49 -5.44
C PRO A 51 14.80 20.31 -5.69
N ASP A 52 15.35 19.11 -6.00
CA ASP A 52 14.57 17.93 -6.35
C ASP A 52 14.75 16.75 -5.38
N GLN A 53 15.35 16.96 -4.19
CA GLN A 53 15.62 15.90 -3.21
C GLN A 53 14.98 16.21 -1.85
N PRO A 54 13.68 15.96 -1.69
CA PRO A 54 13.04 16.09 -0.39
C PRO A 54 13.52 15.01 0.57
N THR A 55 14.01 15.43 1.72
CA THR A 55 14.40 14.54 2.83
C THR A 55 13.32 14.62 3.91
N PRO A 56 12.70 13.50 4.29
CA PRO A 56 11.70 13.49 5.36
C PRO A 56 12.23 14.08 6.66
N CYS A 57 11.36 14.74 7.42
CA CYS A 57 11.66 15.24 8.74
C CYS A 57 11.56 14.13 9.79
N PHE A 58 12.42 14.20 10.79
CA PHE A 58 12.44 13.30 11.92
C PHE A 58 12.32 14.08 13.23
N LEU A 59 11.71 13.45 14.23
CA LEU A 59 11.56 14.02 15.56
C LEU A 59 12.45 13.23 16.52
N LYS A 60 13.15 13.94 17.41
CA LYS A 60 13.91 13.30 18.50
C LYS A 60 13.11 13.40 19.80
N SER A 61 12.99 12.29 20.52
CA SER A 61 12.45 12.28 21.87
C SER A 61 13.46 12.86 22.87
N GLY A 62 12.99 13.18 24.07
CA GLY A 62 13.90 13.60 25.16
C GLY A 62 14.92 12.52 25.56
N ALA A 63 14.67 11.26 25.24
CA ALA A 63 15.59 10.13 25.42
C ALA A 63 16.60 9.97 24.26
N GLY A 64 16.54 10.84 23.25
CA GLY A 64 17.44 10.78 22.08
C GLY A 64 16.99 9.83 20.97
N GLU A 65 15.85 9.14 21.15
CA GLU A 65 15.29 8.26 20.13
C GLU A 65 14.77 9.08 18.94
N GLN A 66 14.94 8.56 17.74
CA GLN A 66 14.53 9.24 16.51
C GLN A 66 13.31 8.56 15.89
N TYR A 67 12.31 9.36 15.52
CA TYR A 67 11.05 8.90 14.97
C TYR A 67 10.78 9.53 13.62
N PHE A 68 10.23 8.75 12.68
CA PHE A 68 9.68 9.24 11.42
C PHE A 68 8.35 9.94 11.67
N VAL A 69 8.20 11.16 11.18
CA VAL A 69 7.03 12.01 11.45
C VAL A 69 6.08 11.99 10.27
N VAL A 70 4.81 11.72 10.56
CA VAL A 70 3.73 11.76 9.57
C VAL A 70 2.46 12.38 10.17
N TYR A 71 1.58 12.89 9.30
CA TYR A 71 0.32 13.51 9.70
C TYR A 71 -0.83 12.95 8.89
N THR A 72 -2.00 12.88 9.51
CA THR A 72 -3.24 12.39 8.88
C THR A 72 -3.91 13.46 8.03
N SER A 73 -3.77 14.74 8.42
CA SER A 73 -4.36 15.89 7.71
C SER A 73 -3.50 17.14 7.91
N LYS A 74 -3.83 18.23 7.21
CA LYS A 74 -3.17 19.54 7.39
C LYS A 74 -3.52 20.18 8.74
N GLU A 75 -4.72 19.93 9.22
CA GLU A 75 -5.19 20.42 10.53
C GLU A 75 -4.31 19.87 11.65
N GLN A 76 -3.92 18.61 11.57
CA GLN A 76 -3.01 17.97 12.53
C GLN A 76 -1.59 18.55 12.49
N MET A 77 -1.27 19.32 11.46
CA MET A 77 0.02 20.01 11.34
C MET A 77 0.01 21.45 11.93
N ALA A 78 -1.09 21.91 12.49
CA ALA A 78 -1.22 23.32 12.95
C ALA A 78 -0.11 23.76 13.90
N ASN A 79 0.37 22.85 14.76
CA ASN A 79 1.46 23.09 15.73
C ASN A 79 2.81 22.47 15.28
N ALA A 80 2.89 22.01 14.04
CA ALA A 80 4.12 21.39 13.53
C ALA A 80 5.18 22.45 13.19
N PRO A 81 6.47 22.13 13.33
CA PRO A 81 7.54 22.94 12.78
C PRO A 81 7.36 23.14 11.26
N LYS A 82 7.71 24.33 10.77
CA LYS A 82 7.63 24.63 9.34
C LYS A 82 8.54 23.69 8.54
N SER A 83 7.99 23.07 7.51
CA SER A 83 8.70 22.24 6.54
C SER A 83 8.77 22.98 5.19
N GLN A 84 9.79 22.68 4.39
CA GLN A 84 9.97 23.29 3.06
C GLN A 84 9.13 22.57 1.98
N ALA A 85 8.80 21.31 2.20
CA ALA A 85 7.97 20.52 1.31
C ALA A 85 7.03 19.62 2.14
N LEU A 86 5.93 19.22 1.50
CA LEU A 86 4.97 18.29 2.06
C LEU A 86 4.70 17.20 1.03
N LEU A 87 5.04 15.97 1.40
CA LEU A 87 4.86 14.80 0.53
C LEU A 87 3.57 14.07 0.93
N SER A 88 2.82 13.59 -0.05
CA SER A 88 1.70 12.67 0.17
C SER A 88 2.18 11.26 -0.11
N MET A 89 2.26 10.41 0.93
CA MET A 89 2.77 9.05 0.83
C MET A 89 1.76 8.04 1.36
N PRO A 90 1.52 6.90 0.67
CA PRO A 90 0.73 5.82 1.23
C PRO A 90 1.44 5.21 2.44
N PHE A 91 0.68 4.75 3.43
CA PHE A 91 1.24 4.18 4.67
C PHE A 91 2.27 3.05 4.44
N PRO A 92 2.08 2.11 3.49
CA PRO A 92 3.12 1.11 3.19
C PRO A 92 4.45 1.72 2.72
N ALA A 93 4.41 2.83 1.97
CA ALA A 93 5.63 3.53 1.56
C ALA A 93 6.30 4.24 2.76
N CYS A 94 5.52 4.78 3.70
CA CYS A 94 6.04 5.31 4.96
C CYS A 94 6.74 4.22 5.77
N ASN A 95 6.16 3.01 5.85
CA ASN A 95 6.80 1.85 6.50
C ASN A 95 8.14 1.51 5.84
N SER A 96 8.19 1.47 4.51
CA SER A 96 9.42 1.19 3.75
C SER A 96 10.54 2.21 4.01
N VAL A 97 10.18 3.47 4.29
CA VAL A 97 11.14 4.49 4.72
C VAL A 97 11.58 4.26 6.15
N ALA A 98 10.63 3.99 7.05
CA ALA A 98 10.90 3.85 8.48
C ALA A 98 11.80 2.64 8.82
N VAL A 99 11.73 1.56 8.05
CA VAL A 99 12.55 0.35 8.29
C VAL A 99 13.96 0.42 7.69
N LYS A 100 14.34 1.52 7.03
CA LYS A 100 15.68 1.68 6.46
C LYS A 100 16.74 1.70 7.57
N PRO A 101 17.70 0.76 7.58
CA PRO A 101 18.69 0.67 8.66
C PRO A 101 19.54 1.92 8.82
N GLU A 102 19.85 2.61 7.72
CA GLU A 102 20.67 3.82 7.71
C GLU A 102 20.05 5.00 8.45
N LEU A 103 18.74 4.98 8.67
CA LEU A 103 18.03 6.03 9.40
C LEU A 103 18.02 5.81 10.91
N ASN A 104 18.30 4.58 11.39
CA ASN A 104 18.32 4.19 12.78
C ASN A 104 17.12 4.72 13.59
N LEU A 105 15.91 4.48 13.10
CA LEU A 105 14.67 4.98 13.68
C LEU A 105 14.15 4.03 14.77
N SER A 106 13.64 4.61 15.84
CA SER A 106 12.94 3.88 16.91
C SER A 106 11.46 3.60 16.58
N GLY A 107 10.94 4.24 15.53
CA GLY A 107 9.56 4.05 15.10
C GLY A 107 9.04 5.20 14.24
N MET A 108 7.72 5.26 14.14
CA MET A 108 6.97 6.32 13.47
C MET A 108 6.02 6.98 14.46
N VAL A 109 5.90 8.30 14.37
CA VAL A 109 4.92 9.05 15.15
C VAL A 109 3.95 9.73 14.21
N ILE A 110 2.67 9.50 14.44
CA ILE A 110 1.55 10.07 13.70
C ILE A 110 0.95 11.18 14.55
N ASN A 111 0.76 12.37 14.00
CA ASN A 111 0.19 13.56 14.66
C ASN A 111 0.90 13.90 15.99
N PRO A 112 2.23 14.12 16.01
CA PRO A 112 3.02 14.24 17.25
C PRO A 112 2.61 15.40 18.17
N PHE A 113 1.93 16.42 17.65
CA PHE A 113 1.59 17.64 18.40
C PHE A 113 0.10 17.75 18.77
N THR A 114 -0.67 16.70 18.51
CA THR A 114 -2.11 16.59 18.78
C THR A 114 -2.42 15.21 19.37
N ASP A 115 -3.30 14.43 18.75
CA ASP A 115 -3.64 13.08 19.15
C ASP A 115 -2.55 12.08 18.67
N ASN A 116 -1.44 12.06 19.39
CA ASN A 116 -0.27 11.31 18.95
C ASN A 116 -0.45 9.80 19.02
N LEU A 117 -0.03 9.12 17.96
CA LEU A 117 0.11 7.68 17.92
C LEU A 117 1.56 7.32 17.61
N VAL A 118 2.21 6.60 18.52
CA VAL A 118 3.57 6.09 18.32
C VAL A 118 3.50 4.62 17.91
N LEU A 119 4.02 4.31 16.74
CA LEU A 119 4.24 2.94 16.27
C LEU A 119 5.72 2.60 16.43
N LYS A 120 6.02 1.62 17.28
CA LYS A 120 7.39 1.14 17.48
C LYS A 120 7.94 0.45 16.26
N ILE A 121 9.25 0.48 16.09
CA ILE A 121 9.92 -0.05 14.89
C ILE A 121 9.64 -1.53 14.68
N GLU A 122 9.53 -2.33 15.76
CA GLU A 122 9.24 -3.76 15.65
C GLU A 122 7.86 -4.04 15.04
N LEU A 123 6.88 -3.18 15.33
CA LEU A 123 5.54 -3.29 14.74
C LEU A 123 5.58 -2.90 13.26
N ILE A 124 6.30 -1.82 12.93
CA ILE A 124 6.43 -1.34 11.54
C ILE A 124 7.15 -2.39 10.67
N GLN A 125 8.20 -3.03 11.19
CA GLN A 125 8.90 -4.12 10.51
C GLN A 125 7.96 -5.28 10.18
N LYS A 126 7.15 -5.72 11.14
CA LYS A 126 6.15 -6.78 10.91
C LYS A 126 5.10 -6.39 9.86
N LEU A 127 4.65 -5.15 9.88
CA LEU A 127 3.71 -4.64 8.88
C LEU A 127 4.35 -4.60 7.49
N HIS A 128 5.57 -4.11 7.40
CA HIS A 128 6.33 -4.05 6.15
C HIS A 128 6.59 -5.45 5.57
N GLU A 129 7.03 -6.41 6.39
CA GLU A 129 7.20 -7.80 5.96
C GLU A 129 5.89 -8.43 5.47
N ALA A 130 4.78 -8.13 6.15
CA ALA A 130 3.45 -8.60 5.73
C ALA A 130 3.05 -8.01 4.37
N ASP A 131 3.27 -6.71 4.18
CA ASP A 131 2.98 -6.02 2.92
C ASP A 131 3.86 -6.55 1.77
N GLU A 132 5.15 -6.81 2.03
CA GLU A 132 6.05 -7.45 1.05
C GLU A 132 5.61 -8.87 0.68
N LYS A 133 5.19 -9.68 1.66
CA LYS A 133 4.67 -11.02 1.41
C LYS A 133 3.41 -10.98 0.56
N MET A 134 2.51 -10.04 0.84
CA MET A 134 1.29 -9.84 0.04
C MET A 134 1.61 -9.35 -1.38
N ALA A 135 2.59 -8.47 -1.54
CA ALA A 135 3.02 -7.98 -2.86
C ALA A 135 3.68 -9.08 -3.71
N LYS A 136 4.40 -10.02 -3.07
CA LYS A 136 5.05 -11.17 -3.74
C LYS A 136 4.07 -12.31 -4.03
N GLN A 137 2.88 -12.33 -3.40
CA GLN A 137 1.86 -13.32 -3.74
C GLN A 137 1.22 -12.96 -5.08
N PRO A 138 1.13 -13.90 -6.03
CA PRO A 138 0.42 -13.66 -7.27
C PRO A 138 -1.03 -13.31 -6.91
N LYS A 139 -1.50 -12.18 -7.40
CA LYS A 139 -2.90 -11.74 -7.21
C LYS A 139 -3.81 -12.79 -7.84
N GLN A 140 -4.32 -13.71 -7.03
CA GLN A 140 -5.32 -14.67 -7.48
C GLN A 140 -6.67 -13.95 -7.57
N ILE A 141 -7.14 -13.73 -8.78
CA ILE A 141 -8.47 -13.20 -9.00
C ILE A 141 -9.39 -14.41 -9.19
N LYS A 142 -10.30 -14.63 -8.25
CA LYS A 142 -11.36 -15.63 -8.43
C LYS A 142 -12.43 -15.03 -9.33
N MET A 143 -12.63 -15.63 -10.49
CA MET A 143 -13.64 -15.21 -11.46
C MET A 143 -14.55 -16.38 -11.83
N THR A 144 -15.82 -16.07 -12.13
CA THR A 144 -16.68 -17.02 -12.83
C THR A 144 -16.22 -17.16 -14.28
N PRO A 145 -16.58 -18.24 -14.99
CA PRO A 145 -16.24 -18.39 -16.40
C PRO A 145 -16.69 -17.19 -17.27
N GLN A 146 -17.85 -16.63 -16.99
CA GLN A 146 -18.39 -15.46 -17.69
C GLN A 146 -17.57 -14.19 -17.41
N GLN A 147 -17.18 -13.96 -16.15
CA GLN A 147 -16.33 -12.84 -15.77
C GLN A 147 -14.94 -12.96 -16.38
N PHE A 148 -14.36 -14.17 -16.42
CA PHE A 148 -13.07 -14.42 -17.06
C PHE A 148 -13.14 -14.14 -18.57
N GLN A 149 -14.20 -14.58 -19.23
CA GLN A 149 -14.41 -14.32 -20.67
C GLN A 149 -14.50 -12.80 -20.97
N ALA A 150 -15.26 -12.06 -20.16
CA ALA A 150 -15.37 -10.62 -20.30
C ALA A 150 -14.02 -9.91 -20.00
N PHE A 151 -13.29 -10.37 -18.99
CA PHE A 151 -11.96 -9.87 -18.65
C PHE A 151 -10.99 -10.01 -19.81
N VAL A 152 -10.88 -11.22 -20.40
CA VAL A 152 -9.96 -11.47 -21.52
C VAL A 152 -10.31 -10.67 -22.76
N LYS A 153 -11.61 -10.54 -23.08
CA LYS A 153 -12.06 -9.73 -24.23
C LYS A 153 -11.69 -8.25 -24.13
N ASN A 154 -11.58 -7.73 -22.91
CA ASN A 154 -11.28 -6.32 -22.66
C ASN A 154 -9.77 -6.04 -22.46
N GLN A 155 -8.92 -7.08 -22.47
CA GLN A 155 -7.48 -6.92 -22.36
C GLN A 155 -6.85 -6.85 -23.74
N THR A 156 -5.99 -5.86 -23.96
CA THR A 156 -5.16 -5.75 -25.18
C THR A 156 -3.90 -6.60 -25.10
N GLU A 157 -3.41 -6.83 -23.86
CA GLU A 157 -2.25 -7.68 -23.59
C GLU A 157 -2.51 -8.53 -22.33
N PHE A 158 -2.22 -9.81 -22.39
CA PHE A 158 -2.24 -10.70 -21.23
C PHE A 158 -1.20 -11.79 -21.38
N SER A 159 -0.59 -12.16 -20.24
CA SER A 159 0.31 -13.31 -20.15
C SER A 159 -0.42 -14.47 -19.50
N VAL A 160 -0.52 -15.58 -20.19
CA VAL A 160 -1.02 -16.84 -19.64
C VAL A 160 0.20 -17.67 -19.24
N ILE A 161 0.24 -18.11 -17.97
CA ILE A 161 1.26 -19.08 -17.51
C ILE A 161 0.60 -20.48 -17.55
N PRO A 162 0.74 -21.22 -18.67
CA PRO A 162 -0.06 -22.40 -18.95
C PRO A 162 0.18 -23.54 -17.97
N LYS A 163 1.44 -23.72 -17.54
CA LYS A 163 1.81 -24.80 -16.62
C LYS A 163 1.01 -24.74 -15.32
N ARG A 164 0.81 -23.54 -14.78
CA ARG A 164 0.05 -23.34 -13.54
C ARG A 164 -1.45 -23.47 -13.76
N LEU A 165 -1.97 -22.93 -14.87
CA LEU A 165 -3.35 -23.10 -15.27
C LEU A 165 -3.68 -24.56 -15.56
N TYR A 166 -2.78 -25.27 -16.25
CA TYR A 166 -2.96 -26.65 -16.67
C TYR A 166 -2.88 -27.65 -15.50
N THR A 167 -1.95 -27.46 -14.57
CA THR A 167 -1.78 -28.40 -13.44
C THR A 167 -2.80 -28.16 -12.33
N GLU A 168 -3.14 -26.91 -12.01
CA GLU A 168 -4.01 -26.60 -10.87
C GLU A 168 -5.49 -26.43 -11.29
N LYS A 169 -5.78 -26.25 -12.58
CA LYS A 169 -7.10 -25.88 -13.11
C LYS A 169 -7.48 -26.66 -14.39
N ALA A 170 -6.88 -27.82 -14.60
CA ALA A 170 -7.11 -28.60 -15.81
C ALA A 170 -8.60 -28.90 -16.07
N GLU A 171 -9.33 -29.31 -15.02
CA GLU A 171 -10.78 -29.59 -15.14
C GLU A 171 -11.59 -28.32 -15.46
N PHE A 172 -11.21 -27.19 -14.88
CA PHE A 172 -11.85 -25.91 -15.15
C PHE A 172 -11.62 -25.45 -16.60
N VAL A 173 -10.37 -25.59 -17.07
CA VAL A 173 -10.01 -25.25 -18.46
C VAL A 173 -10.73 -26.17 -19.44
N GLN A 174 -10.80 -27.48 -19.17
CA GLN A 174 -11.53 -28.42 -20.00
C GLN A 174 -13.02 -28.08 -20.11
N LYS A 175 -13.64 -27.78 -18.96
CA LYS A 175 -15.05 -27.35 -18.95
C LYS A 175 -15.27 -26.04 -19.71
N LEU A 176 -14.32 -25.12 -19.64
CA LEU A 176 -14.36 -23.87 -20.40
C LEU A 176 -14.22 -24.12 -21.91
N CYS A 177 -13.37 -25.08 -22.30
CA CYS A 177 -13.23 -25.52 -23.69
C CYS A 177 -14.53 -26.12 -24.19
N ASP A 178 -15.17 -27.01 -23.42
CA ASP A 178 -16.43 -27.66 -23.79
C ASP A 178 -17.58 -26.64 -23.95
N GLU A 179 -17.63 -25.63 -23.07
CA GLU A 179 -18.71 -24.62 -23.12
C GLU A 179 -18.46 -23.48 -24.10
N LYS A 180 -17.21 -23.17 -24.42
CA LYS A 180 -16.82 -22.00 -25.23
C LYS A 180 -15.65 -22.32 -26.16
N GLU A 181 -15.77 -23.42 -26.90
CA GLU A 181 -14.71 -24.01 -27.72
C GLU A 181 -14.00 -22.99 -28.63
N ALA A 182 -14.76 -22.21 -29.39
CA ALA A 182 -14.17 -21.22 -30.29
C ALA A 182 -13.32 -20.16 -29.57
N PHE A 183 -13.84 -19.60 -28.47
CA PHE A 183 -13.16 -18.58 -27.71
C PHE A 183 -11.91 -19.10 -27.01
N VAL A 184 -12.01 -20.31 -26.44
CA VAL A 184 -10.88 -20.94 -25.74
C VAL A 184 -9.82 -21.38 -26.72
N ASN A 185 -10.20 -21.88 -27.89
CA ASN A 185 -9.27 -22.24 -28.96
C ASN A 185 -8.53 -21.02 -29.51
N GLU A 186 -9.20 -19.86 -29.66
CA GLU A 186 -8.54 -18.60 -30.02
C GLU A 186 -7.56 -18.16 -28.91
N LEU A 187 -7.96 -18.26 -27.64
CA LEU A 187 -7.12 -17.93 -26.49
C LEU A 187 -5.87 -18.81 -26.46
N PHE A 188 -6.03 -20.12 -26.60
CA PHE A 188 -4.91 -21.05 -26.64
C PHE A 188 -4.05 -20.86 -27.89
N ALA A 189 -4.64 -20.64 -29.04
CA ALA A 189 -3.88 -20.38 -30.26
C ALA A 189 -3.04 -19.10 -30.15
N ALA A 190 -3.54 -18.04 -29.50
CA ALA A 190 -2.80 -16.83 -29.23
C ALA A 190 -1.68 -17.08 -28.21
N ALA A 191 -1.96 -17.81 -27.12
CA ALA A 191 -1.01 -18.13 -26.08
C ALA A 191 0.11 -19.08 -26.56
N PHE A 192 -0.17 -20.01 -27.47
CA PHE A 192 0.82 -20.96 -28.01
C PHE A 192 1.59 -20.45 -29.23
N LYS A 193 1.30 -19.26 -29.74
CA LYS A 193 2.07 -18.66 -30.85
C LYS A 193 3.48 -18.21 -30.43
N GLU A 194 3.74 -18.05 -29.13
CA GLU A 194 5.06 -17.68 -28.62
C GLU A 194 5.70 -18.85 -27.82
N PRO A 195 6.47 -19.72 -28.46
CA PRO A 195 7.06 -20.91 -27.81
C PRO A 195 8.05 -20.59 -26.68
N LYS A 196 8.45 -19.33 -26.54
CA LYS A 196 9.33 -18.85 -25.44
C LYS A 196 8.64 -18.74 -24.08
N LEU A 197 7.31 -18.76 -24.03
CA LEU A 197 6.53 -18.72 -22.79
C LEU A 197 6.33 -20.11 -22.16
N TYR A 198 6.79 -21.17 -22.83
CA TYR A 198 6.62 -22.54 -22.40
C TYR A 198 7.96 -23.26 -22.41
N PRO A 199 8.56 -23.51 -21.23
CA PRO A 199 9.72 -24.40 -21.16
C PRO A 199 9.35 -25.86 -21.43
#